data_2e83085b25f8d6dcd881fd550b3a5597
#
_entry.id   2e83085b25f8d6dcd881fd550b3a5597
#
_cell.length_a   1.000
_cell.length_b   1.000
_cell.length_c   1.000
_cell.angle_alpha   90.00
_cell.angle_beta   90.00
_cell.angle_gamma   90.00
#
_symmetry.space_group_name_H-M   'P 1'
#
loop_
_entity.id
_entity.type
_entity.pdbx_description
1 polymer ?
#
loop_
_entity_poly.entity_id
_entity_poly.type
_entity_poly.pdbx_seq_one_letter_code
_entity_poly.pdbx_strand_id
1 'polypeptide(L)'
;MDTNKGLIAWFARNSVAANLLMAIILVAGVFSLFTIKKQIFPEIVLEQVNIRVPYLGAAPQEVESGVIDKIEESLRGVNGIKRIRSTAVEGLATVRAEIANNYDVQEVMDEIKTQVSAISSLPEQTEKPVVYRVRFQSNVMWLSLYGDASEHTLKELSKDVRDELKKLPGISKVDVVGARDYEVAIELS
;
A
#
# COMPACT_ATOMS: atom_id res chain seq x y z
N MET A 1 -26.66 -34.46 44.07
CA MET A 1 -25.79 -33.80 43.09
C MET A 1 -24.64 -33.16 43.89
N ASP A 2 -23.44 -33.79 43.81
CA ASP A 2 -22.28 -33.33 44.58
C ASP A 2 -21.65 -32.09 43.93
N THR A 3 -22.17 -30.95 44.30
CA THR A 3 -21.67 -29.59 43.89
C THR A 3 -20.30 -29.25 44.49
N ASN A 4 -19.66 -30.20 45.19
CA ASN A 4 -18.44 -29.96 45.96
C ASN A 4 -17.14 -30.49 45.29
N LYS A 5 -17.23 -30.95 44.03
CA LYS A 5 -16.07 -31.48 43.25
C LYS A 5 -15.93 -30.67 41.98
N GLY A 6 -15.06 -29.66 42.00
CA GLY A 6 -14.75 -28.88 40.79
C GLY A 6 -13.64 -27.87 41.09
N LEU A 7 -13.00 -27.35 40.05
CA LEU A 7 -11.94 -26.33 40.14
C LEU A 7 -12.39 -25.13 40.98
N ILE A 8 -13.62 -24.66 40.79
CA ILE A 8 -14.18 -23.52 41.52
C ILE A 8 -14.27 -23.79 43.03
N ALA A 9 -14.74 -24.99 43.42
CA ALA A 9 -14.84 -25.37 44.83
C ALA A 9 -13.44 -25.54 45.46
N TRP A 10 -12.46 -25.98 44.69
CA TRP A 10 -11.08 -26.09 45.15
C TRP A 10 -10.48 -24.70 45.41
N PHE A 11 -10.61 -23.73 44.47
CA PHE A 11 -10.16 -22.35 44.66
C PHE A 11 -10.88 -21.66 45.84
N ALA A 12 -12.18 -21.89 46.02
CA ALA A 12 -12.93 -21.32 47.13
C ALA A 12 -12.43 -21.79 48.51
N ARG A 13 -11.85 -23.00 48.55
CA ARG A 13 -11.28 -23.57 49.81
C ARG A 13 -9.81 -23.22 50.00
N ASN A 14 -9.11 -22.80 48.94
CA ASN A 14 -7.67 -22.52 48.97
C ASN A 14 -7.45 -21.04 48.66
N SER A 15 -7.52 -20.19 49.69
CA SER A 15 -7.33 -18.75 49.57
C SER A 15 -5.97 -18.33 49.01
N VAL A 16 -4.90 -19.13 49.29
CA VAL A 16 -3.58 -18.84 48.75
C VAL A 16 -3.55 -19.03 47.25
N ALA A 17 -4.14 -20.11 46.75
CA ALA A 17 -4.21 -20.36 45.31
C ALA A 17 -5.08 -19.33 44.60
N ALA A 18 -6.21 -18.92 45.22
CA ALA A 18 -7.06 -17.87 44.65
C ALA A 18 -6.34 -16.53 44.56
N ASN A 19 -5.62 -16.13 45.62
CA ASN A 19 -4.86 -14.87 45.64
C ASN A 19 -3.70 -14.90 44.65
N LEU A 20 -3.02 -16.04 44.52
CA LEU A 20 -1.94 -16.21 43.53
C LEU A 20 -2.47 -16.08 42.09
N LEU A 21 -3.60 -16.73 41.80
CA LEU A 21 -4.26 -16.61 40.49
C LEU A 21 -4.67 -15.17 40.21
N MET A 22 -5.26 -14.50 41.19
CA MET A 22 -5.63 -13.08 41.06
C MET A 22 -4.41 -12.21 40.78
N ALA A 23 -3.30 -12.42 41.50
CA ALA A 23 -2.06 -11.67 41.29
C ALA A 23 -1.50 -11.90 39.88
N ILE A 24 -1.51 -13.14 39.38
CA ILE A 24 -1.08 -13.47 38.01
C ILE A 24 -1.94 -12.74 36.96
N ILE A 25 -3.26 -12.75 37.14
CA ILE A 25 -4.17 -12.08 36.22
C ILE A 25 -3.94 -10.55 36.22
N LEU A 26 -3.76 -9.94 37.38
CA LEU A 26 -3.48 -8.51 37.49
C LEU A 26 -2.14 -8.15 36.83
N VAL A 27 -1.07 -8.90 37.11
CA VAL A 27 0.24 -8.67 36.48
C VAL A 27 0.17 -8.85 34.98
N ALA A 28 -0.48 -9.91 34.49
CA ALA A 28 -0.66 -10.15 33.07
C ALA A 28 -1.51 -9.03 32.40
N GLY A 29 -2.56 -8.55 33.08
CA GLY A 29 -3.38 -7.43 32.61
C GLY A 29 -2.58 -6.13 32.49
N VAL A 30 -1.80 -5.80 33.50
CA VAL A 30 -0.92 -4.61 33.47
C VAL A 30 0.13 -4.74 32.36
N PHE A 31 0.76 -5.89 32.23
CA PHE A 31 1.73 -6.14 31.17
C PHE A 31 1.11 -6.03 29.77
N SER A 32 -0.13 -6.52 29.60
CA SER A 32 -0.87 -6.43 28.35
C SER A 32 -1.12 -4.97 27.94
N LEU A 33 -1.41 -4.07 28.90
CA LEU A 33 -1.63 -2.65 28.58
C LEU A 33 -0.44 -1.98 27.91
N PHE A 34 0.79 -2.39 28.27
CA PHE A 34 2.02 -1.85 27.67
C PHE A 34 2.39 -2.54 26.34
N THR A 35 1.84 -3.73 26.09
CA THR A 35 2.22 -4.54 24.91
C THR A 35 1.22 -4.40 23.75
N ILE A 36 -0.01 -3.91 24.01
CA ILE A 36 -1.02 -3.74 22.97
C ILE A 36 -0.55 -2.68 21.97
N LYS A 37 -0.32 -3.11 20.75
CA LYS A 37 -0.09 -2.20 19.61
C LYS A 37 -1.39 -1.49 19.27
N LYS A 38 -1.42 -0.17 19.48
CA LYS A 38 -2.56 0.67 19.07
C LYS A 38 -2.39 1.00 17.58
N GLN A 39 -3.21 0.41 16.74
CA GLN A 39 -3.30 0.77 15.31
C GLN A 39 -4.69 1.37 15.08
N ILE A 40 -4.74 2.59 14.52
CA ILE A 40 -6.00 3.25 14.15
C ILE A 40 -6.58 2.59 12.88
N PHE A 41 -5.70 2.17 11.97
CA PHE A 41 -6.06 1.40 10.78
C PHE A 41 -5.19 0.15 10.71
N PRO A 42 -5.76 -1.02 10.40
CA PRO A 42 -4.96 -2.20 10.14
C PRO A 42 -4.09 -1.94 8.89
N GLU A 43 -2.80 -2.18 9.00
CA GLU A 43 -1.91 -2.18 7.83
C GLU A 43 -2.25 -3.40 6.96
N ILE A 44 -3.20 -3.23 6.05
CA ILE A 44 -3.46 -4.23 5.02
C ILE A 44 -2.38 -3.99 3.96
N VAL A 45 -1.25 -4.65 4.11
CA VAL A 45 -0.22 -4.69 3.07
C VAL A 45 -0.72 -5.61 1.96
N LEU A 46 -1.49 -5.05 1.04
CA LEU A 46 -1.80 -5.76 -0.21
C LEU A 46 -0.54 -5.70 -1.07
N GLU A 47 0.16 -6.80 -1.14
CA GLU A 47 1.31 -6.92 -2.02
C GLU A 47 0.84 -7.07 -3.45
N GLN A 48 0.98 -6.00 -4.22
CA GLN A 48 0.47 -5.90 -5.59
C GLN A 48 1.56 -5.42 -6.54
N VAL A 49 1.56 -6.05 -7.71
CA VAL A 49 2.36 -5.64 -8.86
C VAL A 49 1.41 -5.13 -9.95
N ASN A 50 1.66 -3.94 -10.44
CA ASN A 50 0.92 -3.35 -11.55
C ASN A 50 1.75 -3.39 -12.82
N ILE A 51 1.08 -3.73 -13.91
CA ILE A 51 1.60 -3.69 -15.28
C ILE A 51 0.75 -2.66 -16.02
N ARG A 52 1.40 -1.64 -16.59
CA ARG A 52 0.75 -0.63 -17.42
C ARG A 52 1.32 -0.68 -18.83
N VAL A 53 0.43 -0.68 -19.79
CA VAL A 53 0.80 -0.65 -21.22
C VAL A 53 -0.02 0.42 -21.91
N PRO A 54 0.58 1.57 -22.25
CA PRO A 54 -0.06 2.56 -23.07
C PRO A 54 -0.26 2.01 -24.49
N TYR A 55 -1.48 2.19 -25.03
CA TYR A 55 -1.86 1.84 -26.40
C TYR A 55 -2.64 3.00 -26.98
N LEU A 56 -1.93 4.07 -27.33
CA LEU A 56 -2.52 5.34 -27.73
C LEU A 56 -3.45 5.20 -28.93
N GLY A 57 -4.63 5.79 -28.82
CA GLY A 57 -5.65 5.79 -29.86
C GLY A 57 -6.48 4.51 -29.99
N ALA A 58 -6.22 3.48 -29.18
CA ALA A 58 -6.97 2.24 -29.19
C ALA A 58 -8.24 2.34 -28.34
N ALA A 59 -9.36 1.82 -28.87
CA ALA A 59 -10.60 1.67 -28.14
C ALA A 59 -10.46 0.63 -27.00
N PRO A 60 -11.27 0.68 -25.91
CA PRO A 60 -11.16 -0.26 -24.80
C PRO A 60 -11.20 -1.73 -25.20
N GLN A 61 -11.99 -2.12 -26.19
CA GLN A 61 -12.07 -3.49 -26.72
C GLN A 61 -10.78 -3.93 -27.40
N GLU A 62 -10.10 -3.01 -28.09
CA GLU A 62 -8.80 -3.28 -28.72
C GLU A 62 -7.69 -3.39 -27.69
N VAL A 63 -7.75 -2.58 -26.63
CA VAL A 63 -6.85 -2.66 -25.47
C VAL A 63 -7.01 -3.99 -24.74
N GLU A 64 -8.26 -4.46 -24.56
CA GLU A 64 -8.56 -5.73 -23.91
C GLU A 64 -7.99 -6.90 -24.73
N SER A 65 -8.46 -7.10 -25.96
CA SER A 65 -8.05 -8.24 -26.80
C SER A 65 -6.61 -8.17 -27.31
N GLY A 66 -6.12 -6.96 -27.56
CA GLY A 66 -4.76 -6.74 -28.09
C GLY A 66 -3.65 -6.82 -27.04
N VAL A 67 -3.95 -6.45 -25.81
CA VAL A 67 -2.94 -6.29 -24.75
C VAL A 67 -3.27 -7.11 -23.52
N ILE A 68 -4.44 -6.92 -22.91
CA ILE A 68 -4.76 -7.52 -21.60
C ILE A 68 -4.78 -9.03 -21.68
N ASP A 69 -5.48 -9.62 -22.65
CA ASP A 69 -5.60 -11.08 -22.80
C ASP A 69 -4.23 -11.74 -22.92
N LYS A 70 -3.31 -11.13 -23.64
CA LYS A 70 -1.94 -11.64 -23.85
C LYS A 70 -1.11 -11.56 -22.57
N ILE A 71 -1.26 -10.48 -21.80
CA ILE A 71 -0.58 -10.33 -20.51
C ILE A 71 -1.15 -11.36 -19.53
N GLU A 72 -2.47 -11.48 -19.41
CA GLU A 72 -3.08 -12.47 -18.52
C GLU A 72 -2.67 -13.89 -18.87
N GLU A 73 -2.59 -14.22 -20.15
CA GLU A 73 -2.11 -15.53 -20.59
C GLU A 73 -0.65 -15.77 -20.18
N SER A 74 0.23 -14.77 -20.36
CA SER A 74 1.63 -14.87 -19.97
C SER A 74 1.82 -15.02 -18.45
N LEU A 75 0.90 -14.48 -17.66
CA LEU A 75 0.97 -14.54 -16.20
C LEU A 75 0.40 -15.84 -15.60
N ARG A 76 -0.31 -16.68 -16.36
CA ARG A 76 -0.88 -17.95 -15.87
C ARG A 76 0.14 -18.94 -15.35
N GLY A 77 1.37 -18.86 -15.85
CA GLY A 77 2.48 -19.73 -15.45
C GLY A 77 3.29 -19.20 -14.26
N VAL A 78 3.04 -17.96 -13.80
CA VAL A 78 3.81 -17.33 -12.74
C VAL A 78 3.30 -17.78 -11.37
N ASN A 79 4.18 -18.40 -10.59
CA ASN A 79 3.85 -18.83 -9.24
C ASN A 79 3.73 -17.64 -8.29
N GLY A 80 2.87 -17.76 -7.27
CA GLY A 80 2.70 -16.73 -6.23
C GLY A 80 1.66 -15.67 -6.57
N ILE A 81 1.07 -15.67 -7.75
CA ILE A 81 -0.07 -14.79 -8.07
C ILE A 81 -1.34 -15.39 -7.48
N LYS A 82 -1.98 -14.65 -6.57
CA LYS A 82 -3.25 -15.03 -5.95
C LYS A 82 -4.46 -14.68 -6.82
N ARG A 83 -4.39 -13.51 -7.47
CA ARG A 83 -5.49 -12.98 -8.30
C ARG A 83 -4.95 -11.96 -9.28
N ILE A 84 -5.52 -11.94 -10.48
CA ILE A 84 -5.29 -10.91 -11.48
C ILE A 84 -6.59 -10.11 -11.65
N ARG A 85 -6.47 -8.80 -11.77
CA ARG A 85 -7.54 -7.87 -12.13
C ARG A 85 -7.04 -6.93 -13.21
N SER A 86 -7.78 -6.85 -14.29
CA SER A 86 -7.41 -6.03 -15.43
C SER A 86 -8.45 -4.94 -15.69
N THR A 87 -8.00 -3.84 -16.24
CA THR A 87 -8.83 -2.70 -16.62
C THR A 87 -8.36 -2.19 -17.97
N ALA A 88 -9.26 -2.20 -18.95
CA ALA A 88 -9.08 -1.57 -20.24
C ALA A 88 -9.79 -0.21 -20.24
N VAL A 89 -9.06 0.84 -20.55
CA VAL A 89 -9.61 2.15 -20.86
C VAL A 89 -9.05 2.62 -22.20
N GLU A 90 -9.63 3.65 -22.79
CA GLU A 90 -9.10 4.21 -24.03
C GLU A 90 -7.62 4.57 -23.89
N GLY A 91 -6.81 4.01 -24.74
CA GLY A 91 -5.37 4.25 -24.78
C GLY A 91 -4.52 3.61 -23.68
N LEU A 92 -5.10 2.83 -22.75
CA LEU A 92 -4.32 2.28 -21.62
C LEU A 92 -4.84 0.94 -21.12
N ALA A 93 -3.96 -0.06 -21.07
CA ALA A 93 -4.14 -1.30 -20.34
C ALA A 93 -3.52 -1.20 -18.95
N THR A 94 -4.23 -1.66 -17.93
CA THR A 94 -3.70 -1.83 -16.57
C THR A 94 -4.04 -3.21 -16.06
N VAL A 95 -3.02 -4.01 -15.74
CA VAL A 95 -3.15 -5.34 -15.16
C VAL A 95 -2.55 -5.31 -13.76
N ARG A 96 -3.33 -5.74 -12.76
CA ARG A 96 -2.96 -5.77 -11.35
C ARG A 96 -2.91 -7.20 -10.85
N ALA A 97 -1.73 -7.64 -10.46
CA ALA A 97 -1.51 -8.94 -9.85
C ALA A 97 -1.40 -8.82 -8.32
N GLU A 98 -2.28 -9.47 -7.58
CA GLU A 98 -2.18 -9.64 -6.13
C GLU A 98 -1.26 -10.83 -5.83
N ILE A 99 -0.25 -10.61 -5.00
CA ILE A 99 0.71 -11.65 -4.63
C ILE A 99 0.25 -12.33 -3.34
N ALA A 100 0.45 -13.63 -3.24
CA ALA A 100 0.13 -14.40 -2.04
C ALA A 100 1.19 -14.16 -0.95
N ASN A 101 0.75 -14.07 0.31
CA ASN A 101 1.58 -13.67 1.46
C ASN A 101 2.79 -14.56 1.75
N ASN A 102 2.86 -15.75 1.14
CA ASN A 102 3.96 -16.71 1.31
C ASN A 102 5.03 -16.64 0.22
N TYR A 103 4.97 -15.64 -0.67
CA TYR A 103 5.93 -15.41 -1.73
C TYR A 103 6.65 -14.07 -1.56
N ASP A 104 7.91 -14.02 -2.00
CA ASP A 104 8.63 -12.75 -2.08
C ASP A 104 8.11 -11.93 -3.27
N VAL A 105 7.62 -10.73 -2.98
CA VAL A 105 7.04 -9.83 -3.99
C VAL A 105 8.06 -9.42 -5.03
N GLN A 106 9.34 -9.28 -4.63
CA GLN A 106 10.39 -8.87 -5.56
C GLN A 106 10.68 -9.98 -6.56
N GLU A 107 10.77 -11.22 -6.09
CA GLU A 107 11.00 -12.39 -6.95
C GLU A 107 9.87 -12.58 -7.95
N VAL A 108 8.61 -12.54 -7.47
CA VAL A 108 7.42 -12.64 -8.34
C VAL A 108 7.35 -11.48 -9.33
N MET A 109 7.69 -10.25 -8.91
CA MET A 109 7.72 -9.09 -9.80
C MET A 109 8.77 -9.24 -10.92
N ASP A 110 9.95 -9.78 -10.61
CA ASP A 110 11.01 -9.98 -11.61
C ASP A 110 10.64 -11.10 -12.58
N GLU A 111 9.94 -12.14 -12.13
CA GLU A 111 9.36 -13.16 -12.99
C GLU A 111 8.26 -12.56 -13.90
N ILE A 112 7.33 -11.78 -13.34
CA ILE A 112 6.31 -11.05 -14.12
C ILE A 112 6.97 -10.19 -15.20
N LYS A 113 8.02 -9.42 -14.87
CA LYS A 113 8.76 -8.62 -15.86
C LYS A 113 9.32 -9.47 -16.99
N THR A 114 9.91 -10.61 -16.65
CA THR A 114 10.47 -11.54 -17.63
C THR A 114 9.39 -12.06 -18.56
N GLN A 115 8.27 -12.54 -18.02
CA GLN A 115 7.16 -13.07 -18.83
C GLN A 115 6.51 -12.00 -19.71
N VAL A 116 6.26 -10.82 -19.16
CA VAL A 116 5.66 -9.70 -19.92
C VAL A 116 6.61 -9.20 -21.01
N SER A 117 7.91 -9.16 -20.74
CA SER A 117 8.93 -8.75 -21.74
C SER A 117 9.11 -9.77 -22.86
N ALA A 118 8.77 -11.03 -22.64
CA ALA A 118 8.83 -12.11 -23.62
C ALA A 118 7.64 -12.10 -24.60
N ILE A 119 6.59 -11.30 -24.34
CA ILE A 119 5.44 -11.20 -25.25
C ILE A 119 5.85 -10.50 -26.52
N SER A 120 6.00 -11.23 -27.62
CA SER A 120 6.35 -10.70 -28.94
C SER A 120 5.15 -10.28 -29.79
N SER A 121 3.94 -10.63 -29.35
CA SER A 121 2.71 -10.45 -30.12
C SER A 121 1.91 -9.21 -29.76
N LEU A 122 2.45 -8.28 -28.96
CA LEU A 122 1.79 -7.01 -28.67
C LEU A 122 1.69 -6.17 -29.97
N PRO A 123 0.62 -5.35 -30.15
CA PRO A 123 0.50 -4.44 -31.28
C PRO A 123 1.69 -3.47 -31.36
N GLU A 124 2.15 -3.15 -32.58
CA GLU A 124 3.30 -2.26 -32.79
C GLU A 124 3.10 -0.85 -32.21
N GLN A 125 1.83 -0.40 -32.10
CA GLN A 125 1.49 0.91 -31.57
C GLN A 125 1.48 0.96 -30.03
N THR A 126 1.73 -0.16 -29.34
CA THR A 126 1.84 -0.17 -27.89
C THR A 126 3.21 0.32 -27.44
N GLU A 127 3.22 1.09 -26.36
CA GLU A 127 4.48 1.40 -25.68
C GLU A 127 4.96 0.18 -24.86
N LYS A 128 6.22 0.24 -24.43
CA LYS A 128 6.79 -0.81 -23.60
C LYS A 128 6.03 -0.98 -22.29
N PRO A 129 5.69 -2.22 -21.90
CA PRO A 129 5.07 -2.50 -20.61
C PRO A 129 5.91 -1.99 -19.45
N VAL A 130 5.29 -1.28 -18.52
CA VAL A 130 5.91 -0.82 -17.27
C VAL A 130 5.38 -1.64 -16.12
N VAL A 131 6.27 -2.42 -15.48
CA VAL A 131 5.95 -3.26 -14.32
C VAL A 131 6.51 -2.64 -13.06
N TYR A 132 5.67 -2.41 -12.06
CA TYR A 132 6.07 -1.80 -10.80
C TYR A 132 5.26 -2.33 -9.61
N ARG A 133 5.90 -2.36 -8.44
CA ARG A 133 5.25 -2.70 -7.18
C ARG A 133 4.42 -1.53 -6.66
N VAL A 134 3.17 -1.78 -6.29
CA VAL A 134 2.34 -0.78 -5.60
C VAL A 134 2.78 -0.70 -4.14
N ARG A 135 3.27 0.46 -3.73
CA ARG A 135 3.57 0.76 -2.33
C ARG A 135 2.45 1.63 -1.78
N PHE A 136 1.72 1.12 -0.80
CA PHE A 136 0.78 1.94 -0.07
C PHE A 136 1.55 2.87 0.85
N GLN A 137 1.43 4.16 0.60
CA GLN A 137 1.94 5.19 1.48
C GLN A 137 0.75 5.80 2.21
N SER A 138 0.73 5.70 3.53
CA SER A 138 -0.25 6.42 4.33
C SER A 138 0.36 7.73 4.81
N ASN A 139 -0.43 8.80 4.73
CA ASN A 139 -0.02 10.07 5.31
C ASN A 139 -0.06 9.94 6.83
N VAL A 140 1.09 10.16 7.45
CA VAL A 140 1.24 10.09 8.92
C VAL A 140 0.75 11.38 9.56
N MET A 141 0.99 12.52 8.91
CA MET A 141 0.68 13.85 9.44
C MET A 141 0.37 14.84 8.32
N TRP A 142 -0.51 15.75 8.59
CA TRP A 142 -0.76 16.94 7.78
C TRP A 142 -0.29 18.17 8.56
N LEU A 143 0.56 18.98 7.92
CA LEU A 143 0.99 20.26 8.44
C LEU A 143 0.36 21.37 7.61
N SER A 144 -0.44 22.23 8.24
CA SER A 144 -1.05 23.37 7.56
C SER A 144 -0.21 24.62 7.79
N LEU A 145 0.16 25.28 6.71
CA LEU A 145 0.84 26.57 6.72
C LEU A 145 -0.15 27.66 6.33
N TYR A 146 -0.34 28.64 7.20
CA TYR A 146 -1.26 29.75 6.95
C TYR A 146 -0.72 31.06 7.55
N GLY A 147 -1.11 32.20 7.00
CA GLY A 147 -0.71 33.50 7.49
C GLY A 147 -1.16 34.61 6.55
N ASP A 148 -0.97 35.86 6.98
CA ASP A 148 -1.25 37.06 6.18
C ASP A 148 -0.06 37.37 5.26
N ALA A 149 0.09 36.53 4.21
CA ALA A 149 1.15 36.63 3.22
C ALA A 149 0.63 36.27 1.83
N SER A 150 1.35 36.69 0.78
CA SER A 150 0.97 36.29 -0.58
C SER A 150 1.04 34.80 -0.80
N GLU A 151 0.24 34.25 -1.73
CA GLU A 151 0.28 32.84 -2.14
C GLU A 151 1.70 32.41 -2.55
N HIS A 152 2.42 33.28 -3.24
CA HIS A 152 3.81 33.04 -3.64
C HIS A 152 4.73 32.88 -2.43
N THR A 153 4.62 33.77 -1.44
CA THR A 153 5.42 33.70 -0.22
C THR A 153 5.13 32.45 0.59
N LEU A 154 3.85 32.09 0.75
CA LEU A 154 3.45 30.86 1.44
C LEU A 154 3.94 29.60 0.70
N LYS A 155 3.94 29.62 -0.63
CA LYS A 155 4.45 28.53 -1.44
C LYS A 155 5.96 28.34 -1.28
N GLU A 156 6.75 29.42 -1.33
CA GLU A 156 8.20 29.36 -1.11
C GLU A 156 8.51 28.88 0.31
N LEU A 157 7.84 29.44 1.32
CA LEU A 157 8.00 29.00 2.71
C LEU A 157 7.64 27.52 2.90
N SER A 158 6.59 27.03 2.20
CA SER A 158 6.19 25.62 2.27
C SER A 158 7.24 24.69 1.67
N LYS A 159 7.98 25.13 0.64
CA LYS A 159 9.11 24.39 0.08
C LYS A 159 10.29 24.34 1.05
N ASP A 160 10.60 25.46 1.69
CA ASP A 160 11.66 25.52 2.69
C ASP A 160 11.36 24.61 3.87
N VAL A 161 10.14 24.66 4.39
CA VAL A 161 9.68 23.77 5.47
C VAL A 161 9.74 22.31 5.04
N ARG A 162 9.29 21.97 3.83
CA ARG A 162 9.40 20.62 3.27
C ARG A 162 10.86 20.14 3.26
N ASP A 163 11.77 20.98 2.82
CA ASP A 163 13.18 20.63 2.65
C ASP A 163 13.89 20.49 4.01
N GLU A 164 13.51 21.30 5.01
CA GLU A 164 13.95 21.12 6.39
C GLU A 164 13.40 19.82 7.02
N LEU A 165 12.12 19.54 6.81
CA LEU A 165 11.53 18.30 7.33
C LEU A 165 12.17 17.03 6.73
N LYS A 166 12.56 17.07 5.45
CA LYS A 166 13.26 15.94 4.79
C LYS A 166 14.63 15.65 5.39
N LYS A 167 15.26 16.60 6.08
CA LYS A 167 16.55 16.37 6.76
C LYS A 167 16.41 15.62 8.07
N LEU A 168 15.20 15.54 8.64
CA LEU A 168 14.98 14.87 9.92
C LEU A 168 15.03 13.34 9.74
N PRO A 169 15.68 12.62 10.67
CA PRO A 169 15.73 11.17 10.63
C PRO A 169 14.32 10.57 10.78
N GLY A 170 13.99 9.57 9.97
CA GLY A 170 12.70 8.89 10.01
C GLY A 170 11.63 9.49 9.08
N ILE A 171 11.87 10.64 8.45
CA ILE A 171 10.97 11.21 7.43
C ILE A 171 11.43 10.77 6.05
N SER A 172 10.62 9.96 5.37
CA SER A 172 10.94 9.42 4.05
C SER A 172 10.37 10.25 2.90
N LYS A 173 9.23 10.92 3.12
CA LYS A 173 8.54 11.69 2.08
C LYS A 173 7.77 12.85 2.68
N VAL A 174 7.89 14.02 2.06
CA VAL A 174 7.10 15.22 2.35
C VAL A 174 6.66 15.84 1.03
N ASP A 175 5.36 15.95 0.85
CA ASP A 175 4.74 16.56 -0.34
C ASP A 175 4.06 17.88 0.05
N VAL A 176 4.19 18.91 -0.78
CA VAL A 176 3.44 20.15 -0.66
C VAL A 176 2.16 20.00 -1.49
N VAL A 177 1.01 20.22 -0.88
CA VAL A 177 -0.31 20.16 -1.53
C VAL A 177 -1.04 21.50 -1.35
N GLY A 178 -1.96 21.81 -2.27
CA GLY A 178 -2.78 23.02 -2.19
C GLY A 178 -2.13 24.29 -2.73
N ALA A 179 -0.90 24.23 -3.25
CA ALA A 179 -0.27 25.31 -3.97
C ALA A 179 -0.44 25.14 -5.47
N ARG A 180 -0.77 26.21 -6.20
CA ARG A 180 -0.88 26.18 -7.67
C ARG A 180 0.51 25.98 -8.30
N ASP A 181 0.54 25.32 -9.45
CA ASP A 181 1.77 25.21 -10.22
C ASP A 181 2.19 26.59 -10.78
N TYR A 182 3.47 26.76 -11.08
CA TYR A 182 3.94 27.96 -11.74
C TYR A 182 3.58 27.89 -13.22
N GLU A 183 2.90 28.92 -13.69
CA GLU A 183 2.65 29.13 -15.11
C GLU A 183 3.50 30.28 -15.63
N VAL A 184 4.15 30.08 -16.76
CA VAL A 184 4.85 31.13 -17.50
C VAL A 184 4.01 31.46 -18.72
N ALA A 185 3.26 32.55 -18.67
CA ALA A 185 2.54 33.07 -19.83
C ALA A 185 3.48 33.86 -20.72
N ILE A 186 3.65 33.43 -21.97
CA ILE A 186 4.42 34.20 -23.00
C ILE A 186 3.37 34.78 -23.92
N GLU A 187 3.13 36.09 -23.78
CA GLU A 187 2.29 36.85 -24.71
C GLU A 187 3.15 37.37 -25.87
N LEU A 188 2.83 36.96 -27.08
CA LEU A 188 3.43 37.50 -28.31
C LEU A 188 2.55 38.65 -28.80
N SER A 189 3.14 39.86 -28.84
CA SER A 189 2.48 41.05 -29.38
C SER A 189 2.70 41.19 -30.88
#